data_c197bf7433fe46a720f7aa23210bab36
#
_entry.id   c197bf7433fe46a720f7aa23210bab36
#
_cell.length_a   1.000
_cell.length_b   1.000
_cell.length_c   1.000
_cell.angle_alpha   90.00
_cell.angle_beta   90.00
_cell.angle_gamma   90.00
#
_symmetry.space_group_name_H-M   'P 1'
#
loop_
_entity.id
_entity.type
_entity.pdbx_description
1 polymer ?
#
loop_
_entity_poly.entity_id
_entity_poly.type
_entity_poly.pdbx_seq_one_letter_code
_entity_poly.pdbx_strand_id
1 'polypeptide(L)'
;MKVAVLAVQGAFIEHEKALERLGVETVELRKAEDLEQDFDGLVLPGGESTVQSRLLKELSMFEPLKEKIEEGLPVLATCAGLILLAQNVSNDEKRGFATLPVTVKRNAYGRQLGSFYYEGGIKGIGTYPMEFIRAPYIESVGDDVEILAEVEE
;
A
#
# COMPACT_ATOMS: atom_id res chain seq x y z
N MET A 1 -8.73 -17.11 -8.19
CA MET A 1 -8.36 -15.70 -7.96
C MET A 1 -6.87 -15.53 -8.12
N LYS A 2 -6.48 -14.54 -8.85
CA LYS A 2 -5.08 -14.22 -9.11
C LYS A 2 -4.80 -12.79 -8.61
N VAL A 3 -3.80 -12.63 -7.76
CA VAL A 3 -3.43 -11.34 -7.17
C VAL A 3 -2.02 -10.98 -7.58
N ALA A 4 -1.86 -9.78 -8.12
CA ALA A 4 -0.55 -9.25 -8.48
C ALA A 4 0.10 -8.60 -7.25
N VAL A 5 1.38 -8.78 -7.11
CA VAL A 5 2.19 -8.14 -6.05
C VAL A 5 3.27 -7.31 -6.73
N LEU A 6 3.29 -6.01 -6.42
CA LEU A 6 4.35 -5.15 -6.94
C LEU A 6 5.68 -5.58 -6.34
N ALA A 7 6.62 -5.98 -7.18
CA ALA A 7 7.87 -6.61 -6.77
C ALA A 7 9.11 -5.86 -7.27
N VAL A 8 9.02 -4.54 -7.36
CA VAL A 8 10.14 -3.70 -7.77
C VAL A 8 11.06 -3.35 -6.59
N GLN A 9 10.49 -3.26 -5.37
CA GLN A 9 11.23 -2.97 -4.16
C GLN A 9 10.33 -3.23 -2.96
N GLY A 10 10.89 -3.68 -1.85
CA GLY A 10 10.18 -3.82 -0.58
C GLY A 10 9.79 -5.25 -0.22
N ALA A 11 8.82 -5.36 0.67
CA ALA A 11 8.43 -6.63 1.31
C ALA A 11 7.42 -7.44 0.49
N PHE A 12 7.69 -7.64 -0.80
CA PHE A 12 6.75 -8.33 -1.69
C PHE A 12 6.68 -9.84 -1.43
N ILE A 13 7.78 -10.48 -1.03
CA ILE A 13 7.82 -11.93 -0.78
C ILE A 13 6.90 -12.31 0.38
N GLU A 14 6.86 -11.51 1.42
CA GLU A 14 6.01 -11.74 2.60
C GLU A 14 4.53 -11.75 2.23
N HIS A 15 4.13 -10.84 1.34
CA HIS A 15 2.76 -10.80 0.84
C HIS A 15 2.44 -11.99 -0.06
N GLU A 16 3.39 -12.39 -0.90
CA GLU A 16 3.21 -13.56 -1.76
C GLU A 16 3.00 -14.82 -0.93
N LYS A 17 3.82 -15.02 0.11
CA LYS A 17 3.69 -16.17 0.99
C LYS A 17 2.36 -16.19 1.74
N ALA A 18 1.90 -15.03 2.20
CA ALA A 18 0.61 -14.91 2.87
C ALA A 18 -0.55 -15.27 1.94
N LEU A 19 -0.51 -14.79 0.71
CA LEU A 19 -1.53 -15.11 -0.30
C LEU A 19 -1.52 -16.59 -0.68
N GLU A 20 -0.35 -17.16 -0.84
CA GLU A 20 -0.21 -18.60 -1.16
C GLU A 20 -0.78 -19.49 -0.08
N ARG A 21 -0.60 -19.11 1.20
CA ARG A 21 -1.21 -19.83 2.32
C ARG A 21 -2.73 -19.80 2.30
N LEU A 22 -3.30 -18.79 1.64
CA LEU A 22 -4.76 -18.66 1.46
C LEU A 22 -5.26 -19.34 0.18
N GLY A 23 -4.36 -20.00 -0.56
CA GLY A 23 -4.71 -20.67 -1.80
C GLY A 23 -4.87 -19.71 -3.00
N VAL A 24 -4.33 -18.51 -2.90
CA VAL A 24 -4.41 -17.49 -3.96
C VAL A 24 -3.19 -17.59 -4.86
N GLU A 25 -3.42 -17.60 -6.17
CA GLU A 25 -2.34 -17.53 -7.16
C GLU A 25 -1.76 -16.12 -7.19
N THR A 26 -0.43 -16.00 -7.19
CA THR A 26 0.26 -14.70 -7.22
C THR A 26 0.99 -14.46 -8.52
N VAL A 27 1.05 -13.18 -8.91
CA VAL A 27 1.82 -12.72 -10.06
C VAL A 27 2.74 -11.61 -9.56
N GLU A 28 4.04 -11.75 -9.84
CA GLU A 28 5.00 -10.68 -9.52
C GLU A 28 5.03 -9.64 -10.63
N LEU A 29 4.86 -8.38 -10.28
CA LEU A 29 5.00 -7.27 -11.22
C LEU A 29 6.40 -6.65 -11.06
N ARG A 30 7.30 -7.02 -11.95
CA ARG A 30 8.69 -6.56 -11.96
C ARG A 30 9.04 -5.67 -13.14
N LYS A 31 8.32 -5.80 -14.24
CA LYS A 31 8.55 -5.09 -15.50
C LYS A 31 7.24 -4.84 -16.23
N ALA A 32 7.28 -3.96 -17.23
CA ALA A 32 6.07 -3.53 -17.94
C ALA A 32 5.27 -4.70 -18.55
N GLU A 33 5.96 -5.70 -19.10
CA GLU A 33 5.29 -6.85 -19.71
C GLU A 33 4.45 -7.64 -18.72
N ASP A 34 4.80 -7.61 -17.44
CA ASP A 34 4.05 -8.32 -16.40
C ASP A 34 2.63 -7.76 -16.24
N LEU A 35 2.40 -6.50 -16.62
CA LEU A 35 1.10 -5.86 -16.57
C LEU A 35 0.12 -6.35 -17.65
N GLU A 36 0.62 -7.07 -18.65
CA GLU A 36 -0.21 -7.64 -19.70
C GLU A 36 -1.01 -8.86 -19.23
N GLN A 37 -0.62 -9.44 -18.10
CA GLN A 37 -1.34 -10.56 -17.48
C GLN A 37 -2.62 -10.09 -16.83
N ASP A 38 -3.61 -10.98 -16.77
CA ASP A 38 -4.85 -10.71 -16.05
C ASP A 38 -4.68 -11.01 -14.58
N PHE A 39 -5.17 -10.11 -13.72
CA PHE A 39 -5.21 -10.34 -12.28
C PHE A 39 -6.42 -9.61 -11.68
N ASP A 40 -6.91 -10.15 -10.56
CA ASP A 40 -8.14 -9.69 -9.93
C ASP A 40 -7.92 -8.65 -8.84
N GLY A 41 -6.70 -8.51 -8.38
CA GLY A 41 -6.34 -7.56 -7.33
C GLY A 41 -4.85 -7.26 -7.35
N LEU A 42 -4.48 -6.24 -6.60
CA LEU A 42 -3.10 -5.75 -6.53
C LEU A 42 -2.69 -5.52 -5.10
N VAL A 43 -1.48 -5.93 -4.74
CA VAL A 43 -0.84 -5.58 -3.46
C VAL A 43 0.31 -4.61 -3.73
N LEU A 44 0.28 -3.49 -3.02
CA LEU A 44 1.39 -2.54 -2.97
C LEU A 44 2.09 -2.71 -1.62
N PRO A 45 3.28 -3.32 -1.60
CA PRO A 45 3.93 -3.70 -0.35
C PRO A 45 4.62 -2.53 0.35
N GLY A 46 4.97 -2.74 1.62
CA GLY A 46 5.84 -1.84 2.37
C GLY A 46 7.23 -1.80 1.77
N GLY A 47 7.97 -0.75 2.07
CA GLY A 47 9.32 -0.51 1.58
C GLY A 47 9.62 0.98 1.57
N GLU A 48 10.27 1.47 0.53
CA GLU A 48 10.58 2.88 0.32
C GLU A 48 9.76 3.46 -0.82
N SER A 49 8.77 4.30 -0.50
CA SER A 49 7.82 4.82 -1.49
C SER A 49 8.49 5.67 -2.59
N THR A 50 9.51 6.45 -2.24
CA THR A 50 10.23 7.26 -3.24
C THR A 50 11.02 6.39 -4.22
N VAL A 51 11.60 5.31 -3.73
CA VAL A 51 12.32 4.33 -4.57
C VAL A 51 11.33 3.57 -5.45
N GLN A 52 10.22 3.11 -4.87
CA GLN A 52 9.17 2.42 -5.61
C GLN A 52 8.61 3.29 -6.73
N SER A 53 8.31 4.56 -6.43
CA SER A 53 7.78 5.50 -7.42
C SER A 53 8.77 5.74 -8.55
N ARG A 54 10.04 5.93 -8.21
CA ARG A 54 11.10 6.11 -9.21
C ARG A 54 11.23 4.89 -10.11
N LEU A 55 11.30 3.71 -9.53
CA LEU A 55 11.43 2.46 -10.29
C LEU A 55 10.23 2.21 -11.18
N LEU A 56 9.03 2.48 -10.71
CA LEU A 56 7.82 2.36 -11.52
C LEU A 56 7.90 3.24 -12.77
N LYS A 57 8.40 4.47 -12.63
CA LYS A 57 8.56 5.39 -13.75
C LYS A 57 9.66 4.96 -14.69
N GLU A 58 10.80 4.54 -14.16
CA GLU A 58 11.94 4.06 -14.96
C GLU A 58 11.59 2.80 -15.75
N LEU A 59 10.76 1.92 -15.18
CA LEU A 59 10.34 0.67 -15.81
C LEU A 59 9.09 0.82 -16.68
N SER A 60 8.59 2.03 -16.85
CA SER A 60 7.37 2.33 -17.63
C SER A 60 6.12 1.61 -17.11
N MET A 61 6.06 1.38 -15.81
CA MET A 61 4.95 0.72 -15.13
C MET A 61 3.99 1.69 -14.47
N PHE A 62 4.43 2.92 -14.19
CA PHE A 62 3.68 3.87 -13.36
C PHE A 62 2.31 4.21 -13.97
N GLU A 63 2.29 4.72 -15.19
CA GLU A 63 1.04 5.14 -15.83
C GLU A 63 0.09 3.97 -16.13
N PRO A 64 0.55 2.84 -16.68
CA PRO A 64 -0.35 1.71 -16.89
C PRO A 64 -0.95 1.17 -15.60
N LEU A 65 -0.17 1.12 -14.53
CA LEU A 65 -0.65 0.61 -13.24
C LEU A 65 -1.63 1.59 -12.60
N LYS A 66 -1.34 2.89 -12.66
CA LYS A 66 -2.25 3.94 -12.20
C LYS A 66 -3.59 3.86 -12.91
N GLU A 67 -3.58 3.66 -14.21
CA GLU A 67 -4.80 3.53 -15.03
C GLU A 67 -5.65 2.35 -14.57
N LYS A 68 -5.02 1.19 -14.31
CA LYS A 68 -5.73 0.02 -13.80
C LYS A 68 -6.39 0.28 -12.45
N ILE A 69 -5.69 0.99 -11.57
CA ILE A 69 -6.22 1.36 -10.25
C ILE A 69 -7.43 2.30 -10.42
N GLU A 70 -7.32 3.29 -11.29
CA GLU A 70 -8.40 4.23 -11.56
C GLU A 70 -9.62 3.56 -12.19
N GLU A 71 -9.42 2.50 -12.94
CA GLU A 71 -10.50 1.70 -13.55
C GLU A 71 -11.20 0.77 -12.56
N GLY A 72 -10.75 0.73 -11.31
CA GLY A 72 -11.43 -0.02 -10.25
C GLY A 72 -10.76 -1.30 -9.80
N LEU A 73 -9.50 -1.53 -10.17
CA LEU A 73 -8.75 -2.69 -9.66
C LEU A 73 -8.66 -2.62 -8.13
N PRO A 74 -9.10 -3.65 -7.39
CA PRO A 74 -8.96 -3.67 -5.94
C PRO A 74 -7.48 -3.67 -5.52
N VAL A 75 -7.15 -2.85 -4.54
CA VAL A 75 -5.77 -2.68 -4.06
C VAL A 75 -5.69 -2.83 -2.54
N LEU A 76 -4.73 -3.63 -2.10
CA LEU A 76 -4.30 -3.66 -0.71
C LEU A 76 -2.93 -2.99 -0.62
N ALA A 77 -2.83 -1.93 0.14
CA ALA A 77 -1.59 -1.17 0.26
C ALA A 77 -1.15 -1.11 1.72
N THR A 78 0.13 -1.41 1.96
CA THR A 78 0.70 -1.36 3.30
C THR A 78 1.89 -0.39 3.32
N CYS A 79 1.99 0.41 4.38
CA CYS A 79 3.10 1.34 4.63
C CYS A 79 3.46 2.20 3.40
N ALA A 80 4.56 1.90 2.72
CA ALA A 80 4.97 2.61 1.51
C ALA A 80 3.90 2.56 0.41
N GLY A 81 3.17 1.45 0.32
CA GLY A 81 2.06 1.31 -0.62
C GLY A 81 0.94 2.31 -0.36
N LEU A 82 0.63 2.56 0.91
CA LEU A 82 -0.33 3.59 1.29
C LEU A 82 0.13 4.98 0.83
N ILE A 83 1.40 5.28 1.01
CA ILE A 83 1.98 6.55 0.57
C ILE A 83 1.86 6.70 -0.95
N LEU A 84 2.07 5.61 -1.70
CA LEU A 84 1.90 5.62 -3.16
C LEU A 84 0.46 5.92 -3.59
N LEU A 85 -0.53 5.43 -2.84
CA LEU A 85 -1.95 5.65 -3.17
C LEU A 85 -2.45 7.02 -2.76
N ALA A 86 -1.91 7.61 -1.70
CA ALA A 86 -2.43 8.84 -1.11
C ALA A 86 -2.41 10.00 -2.08
N GLN A 87 -3.48 10.78 -2.08
CA GLN A 87 -3.55 12.01 -2.88
C GLN A 87 -2.56 13.06 -2.39
N ASN A 88 -2.35 13.13 -1.08
CA ASN A 88 -1.45 14.12 -0.48
C ASN A 88 -0.55 13.48 0.56
N VAL A 89 0.70 13.96 0.59
CA VAL A 89 1.66 13.63 1.64
C VAL A 89 2.06 14.95 2.27
N SER A 90 1.68 15.18 3.54
CA SER A 90 1.76 16.50 4.17
C SER A 90 3.18 16.99 4.42
N ASN A 91 4.13 16.07 4.58
CA ASN A 91 5.53 16.40 4.84
C ASN A 91 6.47 16.03 3.68
N ASP A 92 5.91 15.83 2.50
CA ASP A 92 6.67 15.54 1.28
C ASP A 92 5.84 15.93 0.06
N GLU A 93 6.45 16.57 -0.91
CA GLU A 93 5.77 16.99 -2.14
C GLU A 93 5.69 15.89 -3.20
N LYS A 94 6.47 14.83 -3.05
CA LYS A 94 6.48 13.74 -4.01
C LYS A 94 5.22 12.90 -3.90
N ARG A 95 4.59 12.68 -5.06
CA ARG A 95 3.34 11.93 -5.15
C ARG A 95 3.53 10.66 -5.94
N GLY A 96 2.84 9.61 -5.49
CA GLY A 96 2.71 8.36 -6.23
C GLY A 96 1.48 8.41 -7.14
N PHE A 97 0.65 7.38 -7.06
CA PHE A 97 -0.54 7.27 -7.90
C PHE A 97 -1.62 8.31 -7.60
N ALA A 98 -1.68 8.79 -6.37
CA ALA A 98 -2.63 9.82 -5.94
C ALA A 98 -4.10 9.45 -6.22
N THR A 99 -4.47 8.19 -6.00
CA THR A 99 -5.80 7.67 -6.31
C THR A 99 -6.71 7.50 -5.10
N LEU A 100 -6.14 7.51 -3.88
CA LEU A 100 -6.89 7.38 -2.63
C LEU A 100 -7.02 8.76 -1.97
N PRO A 101 -8.25 9.24 -1.72
CA PRO A 101 -8.45 10.58 -1.16
C PRO A 101 -8.15 10.65 0.34
N VAL A 102 -6.89 10.51 0.68
CA VAL A 102 -6.36 10.66 2.05
C VAL A 102 -5.13 11.56 2.02
N THR A 103 -4.85 12.17 3.17
CA THR A 103 -3.59 12.87 3.40
C THR A 103 -2.80 12.08 4.42
N VAL A 104 -1.57 11.72 4.08
CA VAL A 104 -0.68 10.96 4.97
C VAL A 104 0.53 11.78 5.36
N LYS A 105 1.10 11.44 6.49
CA LYS A 105 2.37 11.97 6.97
C LYS A 105 3.35 10.83 7.09
N ARG A 106 4.49 10.96 6.41
CA ARG A 106 5.54 9.93 6.44
C ARG A 106 6.31 10.00 7.74
N ASN A 107 6.71 8.82 8.27
CA ASN A 107 7.52 8.70 9.48
C ASN A 107 6.96 9.50 10.67
N ALA A 108 5.63 9.47 10.83
CA ALA A 108 4.92 10.32 11.79
C ALA A 108 5.21 9.96 13.25
N TYR A 109 5.62 8.71 13.49
CA TYR A 109 5.82 8.21 14.85
C TYR A 109 7.24 8.42 15.39
N GLY A 110 8.10 9.10 14.62
CA GLY A 110 9.45 9.44 15.03
C GLY A 110 10.43 8.26 15.04
N ARG A 111 11.69 8.57 15.31
CA ARG A 111 12.76 7.56 15.25
C ARG A 111 12.73 6.57 16.41
N GLN A 112 12.41 7.04 17.61
CA GLN A 112 12.42 6.22 18.82
C GLN A 112 11.14 5.43 18.99
N LEU A 113 10.05 5.96 18.45
CA LEU A 113 8.74 5.34 18.51
C LEU A 113 8.34 4.77 17.14
N GLY A 114 9.35 4.43 16.32
CA GLY A 114 9.12 3.93 14.97
C GLY A 114 8.37 2.61 14.92
N SER A 115 8.26 1.91 16.05
CA SER A 115 7.56 0.63 16.12
C SER A 115 6.79 0.54 17.42
N PHE A 116 5.54 0.12 17.35
CA PHE A 116 4.73 -0.15 18.53
C PHE A 116 3.66 -1.19 18.24
N TYR A 117 3.14 -1.78 19.30
CA TYR A 117 2.09 -2.78 19.27
C TYR A 117 0.81 -2.19 19.85
N TYR A 118 -0.31 -2.46 19.21
CA TYR A 118 -1.62 -2.05 19.69
C TYR A 118 -2.64 -3.15 19.38
N GLU A 119 -3.49 -3.44 20.32
CA GLU A 119 -4.57 -4.39 20.13
C GLU A 119 -5.89 -3.64 20.18
N GLY A 120 -6.63 -3.66 19.08
CA GLY A 120 -7.86 -2.89 18.96
C GLY A 120 -8.81 -3.45 17.93
N GLY A 121 -9.99 -2.82 17.85
CA GLY A 121 -11.06 -3.25 16.96
C GLY A 121 -10.88 -2.80 15.53
N ILE A 122 -11.12 -3.72 14.62
CA ILE A 122 -11.19 -3.43 13.17
C ILE A 122 -12.62 -3.73 12.74
N LYS A 123 -13.29 -2.77 12.12
CA LYS A 123 -14.65 -2.93 11.64
C LYS A 123 -14.76 -4.11 10.69
N GLY A 124 -15.70 -5.02 10.97
CA GLY A 124 -15.92 -6.21 10.16
C GLY A 124 -15.01 -7.39 10.50
N ILE A 125 -13.99 -7.20 11.34
CA ILE A 125 -13.04 -8.24 11.73
C ILE A 125 -13.08 -8.52 13.22
N GLY A 126 -13.21 -7.49 14.06
CA GLY A 126 -13.16 -7.59 15.52
C GLY A 126 -11.81 -7.15 16.05
N THR A 127 -11.50 -7.54 17.29
CA THR A 127 -10.23 -7.20 17.92
C THR A 127 -9.08 -7.92 17.25
N TYR A 128 -8.05 -7.18 16.89
CA TYR A 128 -6.90 -7.72 16.16
C TYR A 128 -5.60 -7.07 16.65
N PRO A 129 -4.52 -7.84 16.77
CA PRO A 129 -3.20 -7.28 17.10
C PRO A 129 -2.65 -6.51 15.90
N MET A 130 -2.22 -5.28 16.16
CA MET A 130 -1.66 -4.40 15.13
C MET A 130 -0.24 -4.02 15.51
N GLU A 131 0.69 -4.31 14.59
CA GLU A 131 2.08 -3.92 14.76
C GLU A 131 2.39 -2.79 13.79
N PHE A 132 2.90 -1.70 14.33
CA PHE A 132 3.28 -0.53 13.56
C PHE A 132 4.79 -0.40 13.54
N ILE A 133 5.37 -0.46 12.35
CA ILE A 133 6.82 -0.36 12.15
C ILE A 133 7.07 0.85 11.26
N ARG A 134 7.53 1.95 11.86
CA ARG A 134 7.80 3.21 11.14
C ARG A 134 6.65 3.60 10.20
N ALA A 135 5.44 3.37 10.64
CA ALA A 135 4.25 3.52 9.81
C ALA A 135 4.01 4.98 9.41
N PRO A 136 3.47 5.22 8.22
CA PRO A 136 2.89 6.51 7.92
C PRO A 136 1.63 6.71 8.75
N TYR A 137 1.24 7.96 8.92
CA TYR A 137 0.06 8.35 9.67
C TYR A 137 -0.96 8.95 8.71
N ILE A 138 -2.23 8.54 8.80
CA ILE A 138 -3.29 9.15 8.01
C ILE A 138 -3.85 10.33 8.80
N GLU A 139 -3.60 11.55 8.33
CA GLU A 139 -4.03 12.78 8.99
C GLU A 139 -5.49 13.10 8.71
N SER A 140 -5.94 12.87 7.50
CA SER A 140 -7.31 13.14 7.09
C SER A 140 -7.75 12.21 5.96
N VAL A 141 -9.07 12.00 5.89
CA VAL A 141 -9.68 11.16 4.86
C VAL A 141 -10.77 11.95 4.14
N GLY A 142 -10.97 11.65 2.86
CA GLY A 142 -12.08 12.19 2.08
C GLY A 142 -13.41 11.52 2.45
N ASP A 143 -14.50 12.07 1.92
CA ASP A 143 -15.86 11.62 2.24
C ASP A 143 -16.14 10.18 1.81
N ASP A 144 -15.47 9.72 0.77
CA ASP A 144 -15.66 8.36 0.22
C ASP A 144 -14.80 7.30 0.89
N VAL A 145 -14.01 7.67 1.90
CA VAL A 145 -13.11 6.76 2.61
C VAL A 145 -13.72 6.34 3.92
N GLU A 146 -13.84 5.04 4.14
CA GLU A 146 -14.32 4.47 5.39
C GLU A 146 -13.15 4.13 6.30
N ILE A 147 -13.22 4.59 7.55
CA ILE A 147 -12.22 4.27 8.58
C ILE A 147 -12.63 2.97 9.25
N LEU A 148 -11.81 1.94 9.16
CA LEU A 148 -12.09 0.63 9.73
C LEU A 148 -11.49 0.46 11.13
N ALA A 149 -10.43 1.19 11.44
CA ALA A 149 -9.75 1.14 12.74
C ALA A 149 -9.03 2.46 13.01
N GLU A 150 -8.99 2.84 14.27
CA GLU A 150 -8.24 4.00 14.75
C GLU A 150 -7.45 3.61 16.00
N VAL A 151 -6.24 4.14 16.10
CA VAL A 151 -5.39 3.97 17.28
C VAL A 151 -5.26 5.31 17.96
N GLU A 152 -5.63 5.36 19.23
CA GLU A 152 -5.44 6.56 20.05
C GLU A 152 -4.02 6.57 20.61
N GLU A 153 -3.38 7.74 20.54
CA GLU A 153 -2.04 7.94 21.12
C GLU A 153 -2.13 8.43 22.58
#